data_9e0a4f04da5f36b80e511477320e2232
#
_entry.id   9e0a4f04da5f36b80e511477320e2232
#
_cell.length_a   1.000
_cell.length_b   1.000
_cell.length_c   1.000
_cell.angle_alpha   90.00
_cell.angle_beta   90.00
_cell.angle_gamma   90.00
#
_symmetry.space_group_name_H-M   'P 1'
#
loop_
_entity.id
_entity.type
_entity.pdbx_description
1 polymer ?
#
loop_
_entity_poly.entity_id
_entity_poly.type
_entity_poly.pdbx_seq_one_letter_code
_entity_poly.pdbx_strand_id
1 'polypeptide(L)'
;MKPSKIKPIVFSAIAFLLMIITLACVFSLVFFHIQHKDTPGTSQSRPSTADPTPSSPVPTSSETPTEPLSSPSVSSSETLPVSGEPSPSIPEGDFVLKKTEDAGLDYQNRIVFLGDSTTYGMLPNMVLPDKADSKQVLHGAGGTLSLPNVTTNLIYAGSSTEGKLLGEYLSEVKPEILVITLGVGVSDSLNESRFSSYYKLVIDTVLSSSPNTKIICNSIYPVCQARDESYQHLNNPDIAKANAWIGKVAQGYYESGKKVYYLDSYSLLLGSDGYMPSPYSNGDGLHLSKAAFEIVLGTIRTHKVPD
;
A
#
# COMPACT_ATOMS: atom_id res chain seq x y z
N MET A 1 55.41 -26.31 -29.70
CA MET A 1 54.10 -25.90 -29.17
C MET A 1 54.28 -24.64 -28.32
N LYS A 2 53.74 -23.48 -28.73
CA LYS A 2 53.82 -22.24 -27.96
C LYS A 2 52.63 -22.21 -26.97
N PRO A 3 52.83 -21.88 -25.69
CA PRO A 3 51.71 -21.78 -24.73
C PRO A 3 50.85 -20.58 -25.09
N SER A 4 49.50 -20.79 -25.16
CA SER A 4 48.53 -19.74 -25.40
C SER A 4 48.47 -18.81 -24.20
N LYS A 5 48.77 -17.53 -24.41
CA LYS A 5 48.61 -16.47 -23.39
C LYS A 5 47.11 -16.23 -23.19
N ILE A 6 46.54 -16.79 -22.13
CA ILE A 6 45.20 -16.41 -21.66
C ILE A 6 45.24 -14.93 -21.28
N LYS A 7 44.38 -14.13 -21.93
CA LYS A 7 44.37 -12.67 -21.75
C LYS A 7 44.07 -12.32 -20.29
N PRO A 8 44.77 -11.35 -19.66
CA PRO A 8 44.61 -10.99 -18.24
C PRO A 8 43.17 -10.56 -17.87
N ILE A 9 42.38 -10.12 -18.84
CA ILE A 9 40.98 -9.74 -18.68
C ILE A 9 40.08 -10.90 -18.23
N VAL A 10 40.34 -12.12 -18.74
CA VAL A 10 39.55 -13.31 -18.38
C VAL A 10 39.85 -13.74 -16.94
N PHE A 11 41.10 -13.61 -16.50
CA PHE A 11 41.49 -13.92 -15.12
C PHE A 11 40.88 -12.96 -14.11
N SER A 12 40.78 -11.69 -14.44
CA SER A 12 40.16 -10.66 -13.61
C SER A 12 38.65 -10.89 -13.48
N ALA A 13 37.94 -11.26 -14.57
CA ALA A 13 36.51 -11.55 -14.55
C ALA A 13 36.14 -12.78 -13.70
N ILE A 14 36.98 -13.84 -13.78
CA ILE A 14 36.79 -15.06 -12.97
C ILE A 14 37.03 -14.77 -11.49
N ALA A 15 38.08 -14.00 -11.16
CA ALA A 15 38.40 -13.62 -9.79
C ALA A 15 37.26 -12.76 -9.16
N PHE A 16 36.68 -11.84 -9.95
CA PHE A 16 35.56 -11.02 -9.52
C PHE A 16 34.27 -11.83 -9.30
N LEU A 17 33.99 -12.80 -10.18
CA LEU A 17 32.87 -13.73 -10.03
C LEU A 17 32.99 -14.60 -8.78
N LEU A 18 34.20 -15.14 -8.50
CA LEU A 18 34.44 -15.92 -7.30
C LEU A 18 34.30 -15.09 -6.02
N MET A 19 34.72 -13.83 -6.05
CA MET A 19 34.51 -12.90 -4.92
C MET A 19 33.03 -12.64 -4.62
N ILE A 20 32.19 -12.48 -5.65
CA ILE A 20 30.74 -12.30 -5.47
C ILE A 20 30.10 -13.57 -4.87
N ILE A 21 30.50 -14.75 -5.35
CA ILE A 21 29.96 -16.03 -4.85
C ILE A 21 30.34 -16.22 -3.37
N THR A 22 31.60 -15.93 -2.99
CA THR A 22 32.01 -16.04 -1.58
C THR A 22 31.27 -15.04 -0.68
N LEU A 23 31.06 -13.83 -1.14
CA LEU A 23 30.27 -12.81 -0.38
C LEU A 23 28.84 -13.26 -0.16
N ALA A 24 28.20 -13.83 -1.20
CA ALA A 24 26.82 -14.36 -1.11
C ALA A 24 26.72 -15.55 -0.15
N CYS A 25 27.71 -16.46 -0.15
CA CYS A 25 27.76 -17.59 0.79
C CYS A 25 27.94 -17.13 2.25
N VAL A 26 28.81 -16.16 2.49
CA VAL A 26 29.01 -15.59 3.84
C VAL A 26 27.75 -14.90 4.33
N PHE A 27 27.06 -14.14 3.46
CA PHE A 27 25.81 -13.47 3.81
C PHE A 27 24.69 -14.47 4.15
N SER A 28 24.58 -15.57 3.40
CA SER A 28 23.61 -16.65 3.68
C SER A 28 23.90 -17.35 4.99
N LEU A 29 25.16 -17.60 5.33
CA LEU A 29 25.54 -18.23 6.60
C LEU A 29 25.27 -17.32 7.81
N VAL A 30 25.56 -16.03 7.69
CA VAL A 30 25.27 -15.04 8.74
C VAL A 30 23.76 -14.90 8.95
N PHE A 31 22.99 -14.83 7.86
CA PHE A 31 21.52 -14.74 7.92
C PHE A 31 20.91 -16.00 8.57
N PHE A 32 21.41 -17.18 8.22
CA PHE A 32 20.96 -18.44 8.84
C PHE A 32 21.30 -18.50 10.34
N HIS A 33 22.45 -17.98 10.74
CA HIS A 33 22.89 -17.96 12.15
C HIS A 33 22.06 -16.98 13.00
N ILE A 34 21.62 -15.87 12.42
CA ILE A 34 20.73 -14.89 13.10
C ILE A 34 19.33 -15.49 13.29
N GLN A 35 18.79 -16.20 12.31
CA GLN A 35 17.47 -16.84 12.39
C GLN A 35 17.38 -17.97 13.45
N HIS A 36 18.51 -18.61 13.80
CA HIS A 36 18.52 -19.71 14.76
C HIS A 36 18.90 -19.33 16.21
N LYS A 37 19.08 -18.04 16.49
CA LYS A 37 19.53 -17.60 17.82
C LYS A 37 18.41 -17.32 18.82
N ASP A 38 17.15 -17.28 18.38
CA ASP A 38 15.98 -16.97 19.23
C ASP A 38 14.98 -18.14 19.29
N THR A 39 15.42 -19.26 19.89
CA THR A 39 14.47 -20.28 20.36
C THR A 39 14.75 -20.59 21.83
N PRO A 40 13.98 -20.03 22.77
CA PRO A 40 14.04 -20.48 24.17
C PRO A 40 13.40 -21.86 24.28
N GLY A 41 14.11 -22.77 24.93
CA GLY A 41 13.72 -24.17 25.12
C GLY A 41 12.41 -24.31 25.90
N THR A 42 11.49 -25.08 25.32
CA THR A 42 10.23 -25.51 25.97
C THR A 42 10.53 -26.72 26.84
N SER A 43 10.45 -26.56 28.15
CA SER A 43 10.41 -27.66 29.10
C SER A 43 9.01 -28.28 29.13
N GLN A 44 8.93 -29.57 28.84
CA GLN A 44 7.75 -30.42 29.03
C GLN A 44 7.47 -30.63 30.50
N SER A 45 6.22 -30.50 30.89
CA SER A 45 5.67 -31.21 32.03
C SER A 45 4.28 -31.75 31.73
N ARG A 46 4.08 -33.02 32.02
CA ARG A 46 3.02 -33.99 31.71
C ARG A 46 1.82 -33.84 32.68
N PRO A 47 0.62 -34.33 32.33
CA PRO A 47 -0.64 -33.97 32.93
C PRO A 47 -1.01 -34.81 34.16
N SER A 48 -1.84 -34.22 35.05
CA SER A 48 -2.57 -34.96 36.06
C SER A 48 -4.06 -34.64 35.99
N THR A 49 -4.81 -35.72 35.92
CA THR A 49 -6.26 -35.86 35.91
C THR A 49 -6.88 -35.53 37.27
N ALA A 50 -8.05 -34.86 37.28
CA ALA A 50 -9.23 -35.23 38.07
C ALA A 50 -10.36 -34.17 37.92
N ASP A 51 -11.49 -34.63 37.48
CA ASP A 51 -12.88 -34.15 37.63
C ASP A 51 -13.45 -34.57 39.00
N PRO A 52 -14.63 -34.21 39.49
CA PRO A 52 -15.76 -33.41 38.96
C PRO A 52 -16.48 -32.41 39.95
N THR A 53 -17.26 -31.53 39.37
CA THR A 53 -18.59 -30.91 39.70
C THR A 53 -19.25 -31.15 41.10
N PRO A 54 -20.35 -30.41 41.55
CA PRO A 54 -21.00 -29.15 41.12
C PRO A 54 -21.42 -28.22 42.28
N SER A 55 -21.98 -27.04 42.01
CA SER A 55 -23.18 -26.47 42.68
C SER A 55 -23.31 -24.96 42.53
N SER A 56 -24.39 -24.56 41.92
CA SER A 56 -25.02 -23.20 42.04
C SER A 56 -25.66 -23.05 43.44
N PRO A 57 -26.09 -21.84 43.91
CA PRO A 57 -27.22 -21.10 43.32
C PRO A 57 -27.14 -19.55 43.38
N VAL A 58 -27.98 -18.94 42.55
CA VAL A 58 -28.48 -17.56 42.55
C VAL A 58 -29.28 -17.26 43.83
N PRO A 59 -29.35 -15.94 44.27
CA PRO A 59 -30.63 -15.25 44.15
C PRO A 59 -30.54 -13.76 43.73
N THR A 60 -31.35 -13.40 42.79
CA THR A 60 -32.45 -12.40 42.62
C THR A 60 -32.66 -11.34 43.73
N SER A 61 -32.85 -10.11 43.26
CA SER A 61 -33.83 -9.03 43.54
C SER A 61 -33.21 -7.65 43.38
N SER A 62 -33.66 -6.86 42.45
CA SER A 62 -34.80 -5.94 42.33
C SER A 62 -34.57 -4.63 43.07
N GLU A 63 -34.56 -3.56 42.31
CA GLU A 63 -35.51 -2.45 42.27
C GLU A 63 -34.90 -1.11 41.81
N THR A 64 -35.49 -0.53 40.77
CA THR A 64 -35.48 0.88 40.39
C THR A 64 -36.34 1.66 41.37
N PRO A 65 -36.27 3.01 41.59
CA PRO A 65 -36.51 4.00 40.53
C PRO A 65 -35.92 5.43 40.73
N THR A 66 -36.01 6.19 39.63
CA THR A 66 -36.41 7.62 39.55
C THR A 66 -35.36 8.74 39.64
N GLU A 67 -35.20 9.41 38.55
CA GLU A 67 -34.88 10.79 38.13
C GLU A 67 -34.95 11.94 39.17
N PRO A 68 -34.59 13.24 38.86
CA PRO A 68 -34.06 13.86 37.66
C PRO A 68 -33.01 15.00 37.88
N LEU A 69 -32.51 15.52 36.74
CA LEU A 69 -32.04 16.88 36.44
C LEU A 69 -30.84 17.48 37.19
N SER A 70 -29.81 17.79 36.43
CA SER A 70 -29.27 19.16 36.31
C SER A 70 -28.19 19.22 35.26
N SER A 71 -28.36 20.00 34.23
CA SER A 71 -27.30 20.49 33.33
C SER A 71 -26.39 21.46 34.08
N PRO A 72 -25.09 21.47 33.81
CA PRO A 72 -24.31 22.70 33.90
C PRO A 72 -23.71 23.06 32.53
N SER A 73 -24.00 24.26 32.20
CA SER A 73 -23.34 25.29 31.40
C SER A 73 -22.03 24.93 30.72
N VAL A 74 -22.03 25.26 29.43
CA VAL A 74 -20.93 25.50 28.52
C VAL A 74 -19.79 26.26 29.22
N SER A 75 -18.64 25.62 29.37
CA SER A 75 -17.37 26.29 29.63
C SER A 75 -16.55 26.27 28.35
N SER A 76 -16.31 27.47 27.84
CA SER A 76 -15.44 27.75 26.72
C SER A 76 -14.04 27.21 27.00
N SER A 77 -13.65 26.14 26.31
CA SER A 77 -12.25 25.71 26.28
C SER A 77 -11.50 26.60 25.32
N GLU A 78 -10.62 27.41 25.83
CA GLU A 78 -9.60 28.12 25.07
C GLU A 78 -8.80 27.15 24.24
N THR A 79 -8.91 27.29 22.93
CA THR A 79 -8.09 26.59 21.95
C THR A 79 -6.67 27.18 22.04
N LEU A 80 -5.74 26.43 22.57
CA LEU A 80 -4.31 26.75 22.43
C LEU A 80 -3.96 26.76 20.94
N PRO A 81 -3.21 27.74 20.42
CA PRO A 81 -2.80 27.75 19.04
C PRO A 81 -1.78 26.65 18.83
N VAL A 82 -2.18 25.57 18.16
CA VAL A 82 -1.24 24.63 17.56
C VAL A 82 -0.53 25.37 16.44
N SER A 83 0.71 25.78 16.71
CA SER A 83 1.65 26.25 15.70
C SER A 83 2.11 25.06 14.88
N GLY A 84 1.29 24.62 13.93
CA GLY A 84 1.64 23.62 12.95
C GLY A 84 1.71 24.28 11.58
N GLU A 85 2.76 24.03 10.82
CA GLU A 85 2.75 24.31 9.38
C GLU A 85 1.46 23.73 8.79
N PRO A 86 0.79 24.44 7.85
CA PRO A 86 -0.44 23.92 7.25
C PRO A 86 -0.14 22.55 6.62
N SER A 87 -0.91 21.55 7.00
CA SER A 87 -0.84 20.23 6.37
C SER A 87 -0.90 20.41 4.86
N PRO A 88 -0.02 19.77 4.10
CA PRO A 88 0.00 19.91 2.66
C PRO A 88 -1.36 19.46 2.10
N SER A 89 -2.09 20.39 1.48
CA SER A 89 -3.39 20.11 0.90
C SER A 89 -3.24 19.58 -0.53
N ILE A 90 -4.09 18.65 -0.89
CA ILE A 90 -4.27 18.23 -2.28
C ILE A 90 -4.79 19.42 -3.07
N PRO A 91 -4.23 19.75 -4.25
CA PRO A 91 -4.78 20.81 -5.09
C PRO A 91 -6.22 20.54 -5.48
N GLU A 92 -7.06 21.58 -5.48
CA GLU A 92 -8.45 21.48 -5.94
C GLU A 92 -8.51 21.59 -7.47
N GLY A 93 -9.49 20.93 -8.10
CA GLY A 93 -9.71 21.03 -9.54
C GLY A 93 -10.53 19.88 -10.11
N ASP A 94 -10.79 19.95 -11.40
CA ASP A 94 -11.57 18.93 -12.10
C ASP A 94 -10.80 17.62 -12.35
N PHE A 95 -9.51 17.60 -12.11
CA PHE A 95 -8.70 16.38 -12.10
C PHE A 95 -8.94 15.52 -10.85
N VAL A 96 -9.48 16.08 -9.77
CA VAL A 96 -9.90 15.34 -8.58
C VAL A 96 -11.26 14.70 -8.87
N LEU A 97 -11.31 13.38 -8.83
CA LEU A 97 -12.54 12.65 -9.09
C LEU A 97 -13.59 12.97 -8.03
N LYS A 98 -14.77 13.33 -8.49
CA LYS A 98 -15.92 13.68 -7.64
C LYS A 98 -16.90 12.52 -7.60
N LYS A 99 -17.72 12.47 -6.56
CA LYS A 99 -18.75 11.45 -6.39
C LYS A 99 -19.72 11.45 -7.56
N THR A 100 -19.97 10.26 -8.10
CA THR A 100 -20.95 9.96 -9.16
C THR A 100 -21.90 8.87 -8.67
N GLU A 101 -22.90 8.51 -9.48
CA GLU A 101 -23.62 7.25 -9.32
C GLU A 101 -22.66 6.05 -9.41
N ASP A 102 -22.99 4.93 -8.73
CA ASP A 102 -22.21 3.71 -8.79
C ASP A 102 -22.21 3.15 -10.22
N ALA A 103 -21.04 3.15 -10.85
CA ALA A 103 -20.86 2.65 -12.21
C ALA A 103 -20.87 1.11 -12.33
N GLY A 104 -21.03 0.41 -11.20
CA GLY A 104 -21.22 -1.03 -11.13
C GLY A 104 -19.94 -1.86 -11.35
N LEU A 105 -20.14 -3.18 -11.33
CA LEU A 105 -19.02 -4.13 -11.47
C LEU A 105 -18.44 -4.14 -12.88
N ASP A 106 -19.22 -3.85 -13.92
CA ASP A 106 -18.71 -3.78 -15.29
C ASP A 106 -17.66 -2.68 -15.46
N TYR A 107 -17.84 -1.56 -14.77
CA TYR A 107 -16.81 -0.51 -14.71
C TYR A 107 -15.56 -1.00 -13.98
N GLN A 108 -15.73 -1.61 -12.79
CA GLN A 108 -14.63 -2.16 -12.02
C GLN A 108 -13.84 -3.23 -12.79
N ASN A 109 -14.51 -4.06 -13.58
CA ASN A 109 -13.87 -5.13 -14.37
C ASN A 109 -12.97 -4.62 -15.50
N ARG A 110 -13.10 -3.33 -15.89
CA ARG A 110 -12.23 -2.67 -16.89
C ARG A 110 -10.98 -2.03 -16.29
N ILE A 111 -10.82 -2.10 -14.97
CA ILE A 111 -9.73 -1.46 -14.24
C ILE A 111 -8.59 -2.43 -14.04
N VAL A 112 -7.37 -1.96 -14.24
CA VAL A 112 -6.13 -2.62 -13.80
C VAL A 112 -5.54 -1.79 -12.67
N PHE A 113 -5.04 -2.45 -11.64
CA PHE A 113 -4.45 -1.84 -10.45
C PHE A 113 -2.94 -2.08 -10.45
N LEU A 114 -2.15 -1.01 -10.45
CA LEU A 114 -0.70 -1.05 -10.32
C LEU A 114 -0.31 -0.53 -8.95
N GLY A 115 0.42 -1.32 -8.17
CA GLY A 115 0.84 -0.81 -6.88
C GLY A 115 1.84 -1.68 -6.13
N ASP A 116 2.17 -1.22 -4.94
CA ASP A 116 3.05 -1.90 -3.98
C ASP A 116 2.31 -3.00 -3.19
N SER A 117 2.86 -3.41 -2.06
CA SER A 117 2.28 -4.47 -1.23
C SER A 117 0.87 -4.14 -0.74
N THR A 118 0.51 -2.86 -0.62
CA THR A 118 -0.84 -2.45 -0.21
C THR A 118 -1.87 -2.74 -1.30
N THR A 119 -1.51 -2.63 -2.57
CA THR A 119 -2.34 -3.04 -3.71
C THR A 119 -2.34 -4.55 -3.90
N TYR A 120 -1.18 -5.22 -3.79
CA TYR A 120 -1.07 -6.68 -3.84
C TYR A 120 -2.03 -7.38 -2.88
N GLY A 121 -2.31 -6.77 -1.74
CA GLY A 121 -3.28 -7.25 -0.75
C GLY A 121 -4.67 -7.55 -1.30
N MET A 122 -5.06 -7.01 -2.47
CA MET A 122 -6.34 -7.35 -3.14
C MET A 122 -6.43 -8.84 -3.51
N LEU A 123 -5.30 -9.48 -3.85
CA LEU A 123 -5.25 -10.89 -4.24
C LEU A 123 -5.53 -11.85 -3.06
N PRO A 124 -4.79 -11.82 -1.94
CA PRO A 124 -5.08 -12.69 -0.80
C PRO A 124 -6.42 -12.38 -0.13
N ASN A 125 -6.94 -11.14 -0.24
CA ASN A 125 -8.27 -10.79 0.24
C ASN A 125 -9.41 -11.18 -0.73
N MET A 126 -9.09 -11.65 -1.95
CA MET A 126 -10.03 -12.17 -2.94
C MET A 126 -11.19 -11.20 -3.26
N VAL A 127 -10.89 -9.90 -3.37
CA VAL A 127 -11.89 -8.82 -3.54
C VAL A 127 -12.20 -8.50 -5.00
N LEU A 128 -11.50 -9.13 -5.94
CA LEU A 128 -11.69 -8.95 -7.39
C LEU A 128 -12.22 -10.23 -8.03
N PRO A 129 -12.78 -10.15 -9.25
CA PRO A 129 -13.02 -11.33 -10.08
C PRO A 129 -11.75 -12.17 -10.20
N ASP A 130 -11.90 -13.49 -10.36
CA ASP A 130 -10.81 -14.47 -10.35
C ASP A 130 -10.00 -14.53 -9.04
N LYS A 131 -10.44 -13.79 -8.01
CA LYS A 131 -9.91 -13.85 -6.63
C LYS A 131 -8.40 -13.65 -6.58
N ALA A 132 -7.66 -14.65 -6.05
CA ALA A 132 -6.20 -14.61 -5.95
C ALA A 132 -5.48 -14.66 -7.32
N ASP A 133 -6.16 -15.10 -8.38
CA ASP A 133 -5.61 -15.19 -9.73
C ASP A 133 -5.94 -13.99 -10.61
N SER A 134 -6.59 -12.96 -10.03
CA SER A 134 -7.05 -11.79 -10.78
C SER A 134 -5.89 -11.06 -11.46
N LYS A 135 -5.90 -11.07 -12.79
CA LYS A 135 -4.92 -10.34 -13.62
C LYS A 135 -5.12 -8.83 -13.61
N GLN A 136 -6.13 -8.33 -12.90
CA GLN A 136 -6.32 -6.90 -12.70
C GLN A 136 -5.26 -6.29 -11.77
N VAL A 137 -4.52 -7.09 -10.97
CA VAL A 137 -3.50 -6.58 -10.05
C VAL A 137 -2.12 -6.79 -10.63
N LEU A 138 -1.40 -5.68 -10.82
CA LEU A 138 -0.01 -5.63 -11.25
C LEU A 138 0.88 -5.31 -10.05
N HIS A 139 1.84 -6.16 -9.79
CA HIS A 139 2.75 -6.05 -8.65
C HIS A 139 4.18 -6.48 -8.99
N GLY A 140 5.14 -6.18 -8.14
CA GLY A 140 6.52 -6.68 -8.26
C GLY A 140 6.70 -8.09 -7.68
N ALA A 141 7.90 -8.61 -7.78
CA ALA A 141 8.24 -9.92 -7.23
C ALA A 141 7.88 -10.00 -5.73
N GLY A 142 7.25 -11.10 -5.33
CA GLY A 142 6.82 -11.31 -3.94
C GLY A 142 5.73 -10.33 -3.46
N GLY A 143 4.99 -9.71 -4.35
CA GLY A 143 3.95 -8.74 -4.00
C GLY A 143 4.47 -7.37 -3.58
N THR A 144 5.75 -7.09 -3.80
CA THR A 144 6.38 -5.80 -3.43
C THR A 144 6.76 -5.02 -4.68
N LEU A 145 6.58 -3.70 -4.63
CA LEU A 145 6.98 -2.80 -5.71
C LEU A 145 7.31 -1.44 -5.11
N SER A 146 8.50 -0.93 -5.33
CA SER A 146 8.88 0.40 -4.87
C SER A 146 8.80 1.42 -5.99
N LEU A 147 8.31 2.61 -5.71
CA LEU A 147 8.13 3.68 -6.69
C LEU A 147 9.38 3.95 -7.56
N PRO A 148 10.62 3.99 -7.03
CA PRO A 148 11.81 4.20 -7.85
C PRO A 148 12.08 3.11 -8.89
N ASN A 149 11.57 1.90 -8.68
CA ASN A 149 11.93 0.72 -9.47
C ASN A 149 10.79 0.18 -10.35
N VAL A 150 9.63 0.84 -10.36
CA VAL A 150 8.43 0.38 -11.09
C VAL A 150 8.70 0.16 -12.59
N THR A 151 9.49 1.03 -13.20
CA THR A 151 9.77 0.98 -14.64
C THR A 151 10.95 0.09 -15.03
N THR A 152 11.70 -0.38 -14.06
CA THR A 152 12.93 -1.19 -14.28
C THR A 152 12.81 -2.63 -13.75
N ASN A 153 11.92 -2.86 -12.78
CA ASN A 153 11.65 -4.18 -12.26
C ASN A 153 10.59 -4.90 -13.11
N LEU A 154 10.61 -6.23 -13.04
CA LEU A 154 9.56 -7.03 -13.65
C LEU A 154 8.25 -6.88 -12.86
N ILE A 155 7.16 -6.73 -13.60
CA ILE A 155 5.78 -6.66 -13.12
C ILE A 155 5.11 -8.00 -13.41
N TYR A 156 4.35 -8.48 -12.45
CA TYR A 156 3.57 -9.71 -12.52
C TYR A 156 2.08 -9.38 -12.43
N ALA A 157 1.24 -10.15 -13.10
CA ALA A 157 -0.22 -9.98 -13.08
C ALA A 157 -0.87 -11.14 -12.32
N GLY A 158 -1.56 -10.87 -11.23
CA GLY A 158 -2.20 -11.89 -10.41
C GLY A 158 -1.21 -12.93 -9.90
N SER A 159 -1.52 -14.21 -10.08
CA SER A 159 -0.64 -15.34 -9.71
C SER A 159 0.38 -15.72 -10.78
N SER A 160 0.54 -14.92 -11.85
CA SER A 160 1.49 -15.21 -12.93
C SER A 160 2.92 -15.28 -12.40
N THR A 161 3.68 -16.27 -12.87
CA THR A 161 5.12 -16.38 -12.64
C THR A 161 5.95 -15.75 -13.76
N GLU A 162 5.29 -15.33 -14.84
CA GLU A 162 5.93 -14.64 -15.96
C GLU A 162 5.86 -13.13 -15.73
N GLY A 163 7.01 -12.51 -15.52
CA GLY A 163 7.16 -11.07 -15.33
C GLY A 163 7.55 -10.38 -16.62
N LYS A 164 7.06 -9.14 -16.81
CA LYS A 164 7.39 -8.25 -17.94
C LYS A 164 7.73 -6.86 -17.41
N LEU A 165 8.47 -6.07 -18.18
CA LEU A 165 8.59 -4.65 -17.87
C LEU A 165 7.23 -3.97 -18.00
N LEU A 166 6.98 -2.94 -17.21
CA LEU A 166 5.68 -2.24 -17.18
C LEU A 166 5.24 -1.81 -18.58
N GLY A 167 6.14 -1.20 -19.36
CA GLY A 167 5.85 -0.74 -20.73
C GLY A 167 5.49 -1.88 -21.69
N GLU A 168 6.14 -3.02 -21.58
CA GLU A 168 5.83 -4.22 -22.36
C GLU A 168 4.44 -4.74 -22.04
N TYR A 169 4.15 -4.94 -20.73
CA TYR A 169 2.84 -5.40 -20.29
C TYR A 169 1.71 -4.48 -20.77
N LEU A 170 1.86 -3.17 -20.59
CA LEU A 170 0.83 -2.19 -20.96
C LEU A 170 0.64 -2.08 -22.48
N SER A 171 1.69 -2.27 -23.27
CA SER A 171 1.58 -2.27 -24.74
C SER A 171 0.76 -3.45 -25.28
N GLU A 172 0.76 -4.57 -24.57
CA GLU A 172 -0.01 -5.76 -24.92
C GLU A 172 -1.47 -5.66 -24.41
N VAL A 173 -1.66 -5.33 -23.13
CA VAL A 173 -2.98 -5.38 -22.47
C VAL A 173 -3.82 -4.15 -22.77
N LYS A 174 -3.19 -2.97 -22.88
CA LYS A 174 -3.84 -1.67 -23.16
C LYS A 174 -5.09 -1.45 -22.31
N PRO A 175 -4.95 -1.40 -20.97
CA PRO A 175 -6.11 -1.27 -20.09
C PRO A 175 -6.86 0.03 -20.37
N GLU A 176 -8.20 0.00 -20.28
CA GLU A 176 -9.00 1.21 -20.41
C GLU A 176 -8.71 2.18 -19.26
N ILE A 177 -8.63 1.65 -18.03
CA ILE A 177 -8.39 2.40 -16.81
C ILE A 177 -7.26 1.74 -16.02
N LEU A 178 -6.28 2.54 -15.59
CA LEU A 178 -5.22 2.10 -14.69
C LEU A 178 -5.27 2.91 -13.41
N VAL A 179 -5.46 2.24 -12.27
CA VAL A 179 -5.34 2.83 -10.94
C VAL A 179 -3.94 2.60 -10.43
N ILE A 180 -3.24 3.66 -10.06
CA ILE A 180 -1.87 3.62 -9.53
C ILE A 180 -1.92 3.98 -8.04
N THR A 181 -1.53 3.03 -7.16
CA THR A 181 -1.36 3.24 -5.72
C THR A 181 0.06 2.86 -5.35
N LEU A 182 0.96 3.84 -5.33
CA LEU A 182 2.40 3.64 -5.15
C LEU A 182 2.99 4.68 -4.21
N GLY A 183 3.95 4.26 -3.42
CA GLY A 183 4.76 5.16 -2.61
C GLY A 183 4.65 4.94 -1.10
N VAL A 184 4.09 3.81 -0.67
CA VAL A 184 3.97 3.48 0.76
C VAL A 184 5.30 3.50 1.51
N GLY A 185 6.40 3.22 0.84
CA GLY A 185 7.75 3.29 1.41
C GLY A 185 8.39 4.67 1.26
N VAL A 186 7.64 5.77 1.45
CA VAL A 186 8.21 7.13 1.46
C VAL A 186 9.24 7.23 2.58
N SER A 187 10.52 7.38 2.22
CA SER A 187 11.61 7.55 3.18
C SER A 187 12.08 9.00 3.21
N ASP A 188 12.75 9.43 4.28
CA ASP A 188 13.35 10.77 4.42
C ASP A 188 14.27 11.16 3.27
N SER A 189 14.81 10.18 2.56
CA SER A 189 15.62 10.42 1.36
C SER A 189 14.81 10.87 0.14
N LEU A 190 13.47 10.75 0.17
CA LEU A 190 12.58 11.19 -0.89
C LEU A 190 12.02 12.57 -0.54
N ASN A 191 12.50 13.59 -1.23
CA ASN A 191 11.87 14.91 -1.27
C ASN A 191 10.85 15.01 -2.41
N GLU A 192 10.03 16.07 -2.42
CA GLU A 192 9.00 16.30 -3.45
C GLU A 192 9.54 16.14 -4.87
N SER A 193 10.70 16.74 -5.18
CA SER A 193 11.28 16.70 -6.52
C SER A 193 11.57 15.27 -6.99
N ARG A 194 12.23 14.47 -6.13
CA ARG A 194 12.61 13.10 -6.46
C ARG A 194 11.39 12.18 -6.52
N PHE A 195 10.48 12.30 -5.55
CA PHE A 195 9.23 11.53 -5.53
C PHE A 195 8.41 11.81 -6.80
N SER A 196 8.17 13.08 -7.09
CA SER A 196 7.42 13.50 -8.28
C SER A 196 8.08 13.05 -9.59
N SER A 197 9.42 13.05 -9.65
CA SER A 197 10.15 12.57 -10.84
C SER A 197 9.91 11.09 -11.09
N TYR A 198 9.97 10.24 -10.05
CA TYR A 198 9.65 8.82 -10.19
C TYR A 198 8.19 8.59 -10.55
N TYR A 199 7.26 9.32 -9.93
CA TYR A 199 5.84 9.19 -10.22
C TYR A 199 5.51 9.60 -11.66
N LYS A 200 6.10 10.69 -12.15
CA LYS A 200 6.02 11.11 -13.55
C LYS A 200 6.55 10.05 -14.51
N LEU A 201 7.69 9.42 -14.20
CA LEU A 201 8.26 8.37 -15.02
C LEU A 201 7.30 7.18 -15.19
N VAL A 202 6.56 6.82 -14.13
CA VAL A 202 5.52 5.78 -14.21
C VAL A 202 4.40 6.22 -15.15
N ILE A 203 3.86 7.43 -15.00
CA ILE A 203 2.79 7.97 -15.85
C ILE A 203 3.26 8.06 -17.32
N ASP A 204 4.45 8.56 -17.56
CA ASP A 204 5.03 8.66 -18.92
C ASP A 204 5.17 7.28 -19.57
N THR A 205 5.59 6.26 -18.79
CA THR A 205 5.65 4.89 -19.28
C THR A 205 4.27 4.36 -19.65
N VAL A 206 3.25 4.64 -18.84
CA VAL A 206 1.86 4.27 -19.18
C VAL A 206 1.40 4.95 -20.45
N LEU A 207 1.53 6.27 -20.53
CA LEU A 207 1.05 7.06 -21.66
C LEU A 207 1.78 6.76 -22.98
N SER A 208 3.07 6.40 -22.91
CA SER A 208 3.84 6.00 -24.11
C SER A 208 3.47 4.60 -24.60
N SER A 209 3.18 3.68 -23.67
CA SER A 209 2.88 2.28 -24.02
C SER A 209 1.40 2.03 -24.31
N SER A 210 0.51 2.81 -23.69
CA SER A 210 -0.94 2.72 -23.85
C SER A 210 -1.57 4.12 -23.82
N PRO A 211 -1.50 4.89 -24.93
CA PRO A 211 -1.87 6.32 -24.96
C PRO A 211 -3.33 6.63 -24.63
N ASN A 212 -4.22 5.65 -24.78
CA ASN A 212 -5.65 5.82 -24.54
C ASN A 212 -6.08 5.47 -23.11
N THR A 213 -5.18 4.91 -22.30
CA THR A 213 -5.46 4.55 -20.91
C THR A 213 -5.76 5.80 -20.09
N LYS A 214 -6.90 5.79 -19.40
CA LYS A 214 -7.23 6.77 -18.37
C LYS A 214 -6.52 6.38 -17.08
N ILE A 215 -5.80 7.28 -16.45
CA ILE A 215 -5.01 7.02 -15.26
C ILE A 215 -5.70 7.63 -14.04
N ILE A 216 -5.87 6.85 -12.98
CA ILE A 216 -6.28 7.31 -11.66
C ILE A 216 -5.06 7.20 -10.73
N CYS A 217 -4.49 8.34 -10.35
CA CYS A 217 -3.51 8.43 -9.30
C CYS A 217 -4.25 8.35 -7.97
N ASN A 218 -4.31 7.15 -7.40
CA ASN A 218 -4.96 6.94 -6.10
C ASN A 218 -4.00 7.31 -4.97
N SER A 219 -4.51 7.95 -3.93
CA SER A 219 -3.70 8.30 -2.77
C SER A 219 -3.17 7.05 -2.05
N ILE A 220 -1.99 7.15 -1.46
CA ILE A 220 -1.45 6.16 -0.52
C ILE A 220 -2.40 6.10 0.68
N TYR A 221 -2.73 4.90 1.15
CA TYR A 221 -3.64 4.70 2.28
C TYR A 221 -3.04 5.15 3.62
N PRO A 222 -3.86 5.57 4.59
CA PRO A 222 -3.38 5.87 5.93
C PRO A 222 -2.92 4.60 6.66
N VAL A 223 -2.19 4.79 7.76
CA VAL A 223 -1.78 3.72 8.67
C VAL A 223 -2.47 3.83 10.02
N CYS A 224 -2.55 2.72 10.76
CA CYS A 224 -3.05 2.71 12.13
C CYS A 224 -2.06 3.41 13.08
N GLN A 225 -2.56 3.90 14.22
CA GLN A 225 -1.75 4.61 15.22
C GLN A 225 -0.49 3.83 15.64
N ALA A 226 -0.62 2.55 15.97
CA ALA A 226 0.52 1.72 16.39
C ALA A 226 1.61 1.61 15.31
N ARG A 227 1.24 1.68 14.02
CA ARG A 227 2.20 1.68 12.90
C ARG A 227 2.85 3.03 12.74
N ASP A 228 2.07 4.11 12.81
CA ASP A 228 2.51 5.50 12.75
C ASP A 228 3.59 5.79 13.81
N GLU A 229 3.37 5.35 15.03
CA GLU A 229 4.30 5.54 16.14
C GLU A 229 5.57 4.68 16.05
N SER A 230 5.51 3.53 15.36
CA SER A 230 6.60 2.55 15.32
C SER A 230 7.61 2.79 14.20
N TYR A 231 7.25 3.52 13.15
CA TYR A 231 8.05 3.68 11.94
C TYR A 231 8.22 5.15 11.57
N GLN A 232 9.44 5.69 11.74
CA GLN A 232 9.77 7.10 11.49
C GLN A 232 9.40 7.61 10.08
N HIS A 233 9.36 6.73 9.08
CA HIS A 233 9.18 7.11 7.66
C HIS A 233 7.92 6.50 7.03
N LEU A 234 7.05 5.94 7.83
CA LEU A 234 5.78 5.37 7.42
C LEU A 234 4.70 5.83 8.40
N ASN A 235 4.51 7.13 8.44
CA ASN A 235 3.55 7.82 9.30
C ASN A 235 2.57 8.64 8.46
N ASN A 236 1.41 8.92 9.03
CA ASN A 236 0.35 9.64 8.33
C ASN A 236 0.73 11.05 7.88
N PRO A 237 1.50 11.86 8.64
CA PRO A 237 1.98 13.16 8.15
C PRO A 237 2.82 13.07 6.88
N ASP A 238 3.74 12.10 6.76
CA ASP A 238 4.57 11.94 5.57
C ASP A 238 3.77 11.35 4.41
N ILE A 239 2.83 10.43 4.68
CA ILE A 239 1.88 9.93 3.69
C ILE A 239 1.04 11.08 3.13
N ALA A 240 0.52 11.98 3.97
CA ALA A 240 -0.26 13.14 3.53
C ALA A 240 0.57 14.08 2.62
N LYS A 241 1.85 14.32 2.95
CA LYS A 241 2.77 15.07 2.06
C LYS A 241 2.94 14.39 0.71
N ALA A 242 3.19 13.08 0.69
CA ALA A 242 3.33 12.32 -0.55
C ALA A 242 2.05 12.36 -1.39
N ASN A 243 0.89 12.26 -0.76
CA ASN A 243 -0.41 12.38 -1.43
C ASN A 243 -0.63 13.76 -2.06
N ALA A 244 -0.18 14.84 -1.40
CA ALA A 244 -0.20 16.16 -2.00
C ALA A 244 0.72 16.25 -3.23
N TRP A 245 1.90 15.60 -3.21
CA TRP A 245 2.78 15.54 -4.37
C TRP A 245 2.17 14.74 -5.54
N ILE A 246 1.50 13.61 -5.23
CA ILE A 246 0.74 12.84 -6.24
C ILE A 246 -0.34 13.71 -6.87
N GLY A 247 -1.10 14.47 -6.05
CA GLY A 247 -2.13 15.39 -6.52
C GLY A 247 -1.57 16.45 -7.48
N LYS A 248 -0.44 17.10 -7.13
CA LYS A 248 0.25 18.07 -8.00
C LYS A 248 0.73 17.45 -9.32
N VAL A 249 1.23 16.21 -9.27
CA VAL A 249 1.64 15.50 -10.49
C VAL A 249 0.42 15.22 -11.37
N ALA A 250 -0.67 14.70 -10.82
CA ALA A 250 -1.90 14.42 -11.55
C ALA A 250 -2.46 15.71 -12.19
N GLN A 251 -2.50 16.81 -11.43
CA GLN A 251 -2.91 18.13 -11.91
C GLN A 251 -2.12 18.55 -13.16
N GLY A 252 -0.77 18.48 -13.12
CA GLY A 252 0.06 18.91 -14.24
C GLY A 252 -0.19 18.10 -15.52
N TYR A 253 -0.43 16.79 -15.41
CA TYR A 253 -0.83 15.98 -16.59
C TYR A 253 -2.23 16.34 -17.08
N TYR A 254 -3.19 16.50 -16.18
CA TYR A 254 -4.55 16.89 -16.52
C TYR A 254 -4.59 18.25 -17.26
N GLU A 255 -3.91 19.25 -16.74
CA GLU A 255 -3.79 20.58 -17.34
C GLU A 255 -3.08 20.55 -18.72
N SER A 256 -2.22 19.56 -18.95
CA SER A 256 -1.59 19.29 -20.26
C SER A 256 -2.50 18.51 -21.22
N GLY A 257 -3.77 18.31 -20.86
CA GLY A 257 -4.78 17.63 -21.69
C GLY A 257 -4.69 16.10 -21.65
N LYS A 258 -3.99 15.51 -20.67
CA LYS A 258 -3.93 14.06 -20.48
C LYS A 258 -5.08 13.59 -19.57
N LYS A 259 -5.55 12.37 -19.81
CA LYS A 259 -6.62 11.74 -19.00
C LYS A 259 -6.02 11.14 -17.70
N VAL A 260 -5.46 12.00 -16.85
CA VAL A 260 -4.86 11.66 -15.57
C VAL A 260 -5.63 12.35 -14.45
N TYR A 261 -6.14 11.58 -13.52
CA TYR A 261 -7.03 12.02 -12.46
C TYR A 261 -6.45 11.65 -11.09
N TYR A 262 -6.94 12.28 -10.04
CA TYR A 262 -6.62 11.96 -8.64
C TYR A 262 -7.84 11.43 -7.91
N LEU A 263 -7.65 10.41 -7.06
CA LEU A 263 -8.67 9.87 -6.16
C LEU A 263 -8.15 9.87 -4.73
N ASP A 264 -8.88 10.51 -3.81
CA ASP A 264 -8.53 10.56 -2.40
C ASP A 264 -9.13 9.39 -1.61
N SER A 265 -8.44 8.26 -1.63
CA SER A 265 -8.77 7.11 -0.78
C SER A 265 -8.15 7.22 0.63
N TYR A 266 -7.19 8.13 0.83
CA TYR A 266 -6.57 8.39 2.14
C TYR A 266 -7.60 8.93 3.12
N SER A 267 -8.23 10.04 2.78
CA SER A 267 -9.24 10.67 3.62
C SER A 267 -10.46 9.77 3.86
N LEU A 268 -10.79 8.91 2.89
CA LEU A 268 -11.87 7.94 3.01
C LEU A 268 -11.64 6.90 4.13
N LEU A 269 -10.40 6.46 4.30
CA LEU A 269 -10.03 5.43 5.27
C LEU A 269 -9.53 5.99 6.60
N LEU A 270 -9.47 7.32 6.73
CA LEU A 270 -9.01 7.99 7.94
C LEU A 270 -10.14 8.06 8.98
N GLY A 271 -9.86 7.67 10.21
CA GLY A 271 -10.76 7.86 11.33
C GLY A 271 -10.74 9.31 11.86
N SER A 272 -11.67 9.62 12.75
CA SER A 272 -11.76 10.94 13.38
C SER A 272 -10.56 11.28 14.29
N ASP A 273 -9.79 10.28 14.66
CA ASP A 273 -8.55 10.37 15.44
C ASP A 273 -7.30 10.64 14.57
N GLY A 274 -7.47 10.71 13.24
CA GLY A 274 -6.37 10.93 12.30
C GLY A 274 -5.59 9.66 11.91
N TYR A 275 -6.09 8.47 12.26
CA TYR A 275 -5.47 7.19 11.95
C TYR A 275 -6.44 6.27 11.20
N MET A 276 -5.90 5.27 10.50
CA MET A 276 -6.73 4.21 9.94
C MET A 276 -7.32 3.37 11.09
N PRO A 277 -8.64 3.18 11.14
CA PRO A 277 -9.26 2.31 12.14
C PRO A 277 -8.73 0.87 12.06
N SER A 278 -8.43 0.25 13.20
CA SER A 278 -7.88 -1.11 13.26
C SER A 278 -8.66 -2.18 12.47
N PRO A 279 -10.02 -2.15 12.37
CA PRO A 279 -10.76 -3.09 11.53
C PRO A 279 -10.48 -2.97 10.03
N TYR A 280 -9.90 -1.86 9.58
CA TYR A 280 -9.50 -1.67 8.18
C TYR A 280 -8.11 -2.19 7.88
N SER A 281 -7.33 -2.57 8.89
CA SER A 281 -6.05 -3.26 8.72
C SER A 281 -6.22 -4.77 8.77
N ASN A 282 -5.32 -5.50 8.12
CA ASN A 282 -5.20 -6.96 8.23
C ASN A 282 -4.55 -7.42 9.56
N GLY A 283 -4.24 -6.49 10.46
CA GLY A 283 -3.61 -6.71 11.76
C GLY A 283 -2.20 -6.15 11.92
N ASP A 284 -1.55 -5.70 10.84
CA ASP A 284 -0.19 -5.12 10.88
C ASP A 284 -0.17 -3.59 10.90
N GLY A 285 -1.35 -2.97 10.83
CA GLY A 285 -1.52 -1.51 10.86
C GLY A 285 -1.21 -0.79 9.55
N LEU A 286 -0.82 -1.51 8.49
CA LEU A 286 -0.43 -0.97 7.19
C LEU A 286 -1.30 -1.50 6.06
N HIS A 287 -1.36 -2.84 5.91
CA HIS A 287 -2.08 -3.46 4.80
C HIS A 287 -3.57 -3.53 5.09
N LEU A 288 -4.37 -3.28 4.05
CA LEU A 288 -5.81 -3.23 4.17
C LEU A 288 -6.43 -4.61 4.41
N SER A 289 -7.47 -4.63 5.24
CA SER A 289 -8.39 -5.77 5.37
C SER A 289 -9.31 -5.87 4.14
N LYS A 290 -10.00 -7.00 4.01
CA LYS A 290 -11.02 -7.19 2.99
C LYS A 290 -12.09 -6.09 3.02
N ALA A 291 -12.57 -5.73 4.22
CA ALA A 291 -13.59 -4.69 4.39
C ALA A 291 -13.12 -3.33 3.87
N ALA A 292 -11.86 -2.95 4.13
CA ALA A 292 -11.31 -1.70 3.62
C ALA A 292 -11.15 -1.73 2.09
N PHE A 293 -10.73 -2.85 1.49
CA PHE A 293 -10.72 -2.97 0.03
C PHE A 293 -12.10 -2.85 -0.60
N GLU A 294 -13.14 -3.41 0.02
CA GLU A 294 -14.52 -3.27 -0.47
C GLU A 294 -14.98 -1.81 -0.45
N ILE A 295 -14.58 -1.02 0.57
CA ILE A 295 -14.82 0.43 0.63
C ILE A 295 -14.07 1.15 -0.50
N VAL A 296 -12.78 0.87 -0.70
CA VAL A 296 -11.97 1.48 -1.77
C VAL A 296 -12.55 1.17 -3.14
N LEU A 297 -12.88 -0.09 -3.42
CA LEU A 297 -13.48 -0.49 -4.70
C LEU A 297 -14.86 0.15 -4.92
N GLY A 298 -15.68 0.26 -3.86
CA GLY A 298 -16.95 0.98 -3.90
C GLY A 298 -16.74 2.47 -4.22
N THR A 299 -15.71 3.08 -3.64
CA THR A 299 -15.37 4.48 -3.92
C THR A 299 -14.89 4.66 -5.36
N ILE A 300 -14.06 3.77 -5.88
CA ILE A 300 -13.63 3.82 -7.29
C ILE A 300 -14.85 3.74 -8.23
N ARG A 301 -15.84 2.89 -7.94
CA ARG A 301 -17.07 2.80 -8.74
C ARG A 301 -17.93 4.05 -8.66
N THR A 302 -17.97 4.72 -7.50
CA THR A 302 -18.73 5.94 -7.28
C THR A 302 -17.96 7.23 -7.58
N HIS A 303 -16.77 7.14 -8.12
CA HIS A 303 -15.92 8.25 -8.57
C HIS A 303 -15.35 7.93 -9.96
N LYS A 304 -16.26 7.59 -10.88
CA LYS A 304 -15.82 7.16 -12.23
C LYS A 304 -15.08 8.29 -12.96
N VAL A 305 -14.09 7.89 -13.75
CA VAL A 305 -13.44 8.83 -14.68
C VAL A 305 -14.44 9.31 -15.74
N PRO A 306 -14.35 10.57 -16.21
CA PRO A 306 -15.16 11.06 -17.30
C PRO A 306 -15.05 10.19 -18.57
N ASP A 307 -16.13 10.13 -19.35
CA ASP A 307 -16.22 9.32 -20.58
C ASP A 307 -15.25 9.76 -21.66
#